data_23cb5dbe3405bae8b54529de324e3d98
#
_entry.id   23cb5dbe3405bae8b54529de324e3d98
#
_cell.length_a   1.000
_cell.length_b   1.000
_cell.length_c   1.000
_cell.angle_alpha   90.00
_cell.angle_beta   90.00
_cell.angle_gamma   90.00
#
_symmetry.space_group_name_H-M   'P 1'
#
loop_
_entity.id
_entity.type
_entity.pdbx_description
1 polymer ?
#
loop_
_entity_poly.entity_id
_entity_poly.type
_entity_poly.pdbx_seq_one_letter_code
_entity_poly.pdbx_strand_id
1 'polypeptide(L)'
;MEQRALFLDRDGVINREVGYVIRKEDVQFVPGIFSLCRTAKRLGYRLAIVTNQSGIARGLYTEADYHALMEWMREEFRRERVVFDGIYHSPYHPVHGIGQYKRDHEDRKPGPGMLRRAAHDLHLNLADSVMVGDQCTDIAAANAGGLRHAFLLRGKEEIHCGGIHTAVTSLAEVEAWLIQDEQEMSSDSRR
;
A
#
# COMPACT_ATOMS: atom_id res chain seq x y z
N MET A 1 13.39 11.44 -15.51
CA MET A 1 12.91 12.01 -14.24
C MET A 1 12.39 10.87 -13.41
N GLU A 2 12.81 10.78 -12.16
CA GLU A 2 12.26 9.83 -11.21
C GLU A 2 10.77 10.11 -11.00
N GLN A 3 9.99 9.06 -10.83
CA GLN A 3 8.54 9.15 -10.72
C GLN A 3 8.12 9.00 -9.26
N ARG A 4 7.00 9.56 -8.87
CA ARG A 4 6.40 9.40 -7.54
C ARG A 4 5.37 8.29 -7.54
N ALA A 5 5.15 7.65 -6.40
CA ALA A 5 4.17 6.58 -6.25
C ALA A 5 3.17 6.83 -5.12
N LEU A 6 1.97 6.30 -5.32
CA LEU A 6 1.03 6.01 -4.25
C LEU A 6 1.17 4.53 -3.91
N PHE A 7 1.73 4.25 -2.73
CA PHE A 7 1.79 2.91 -2.16
C PHE A 7 0.52 2.62 -1.37
N LEU A 8 -0.02 1.44 -1.56
CA LEU A 8 -1.25 1.00 -0.89
C LEU A 8 -0.98 -0.34 -0.19
N ASP A 9 -1.34 -0.45 1.09
CA ASP A 9 -1.52 -1.77 1.66
C ASP A 9 -2.73 -2.45 1.01
N ARG A 10 -2.82 -3.76 1.09
CA ARG A 10 -3.93 -4.53 0.56
C ARG A 10 -5.07 -4.63 1.57
N ASP A 11 -4.83 -5.34 2.64
CA ASP A 11 -5.81 -5.62 3.67
C ASP A 11 -6.04 -4.38 4.55
N GLY A 12 -7.28 -3.98 4.72
CA GLY A 12 -7.67 -2.75 5.41
C GLY A 12 -7.66 -1.48 4.55
N VAL A 13 -7.01 -1.47 3.37
CA VAL A 13 -6.92 -0.30 2.47
C VAL A 13 -7.57 -0.56 1.12
N ILE A 14 -7.15 -1.61 0.40
CA ILE A 14 -7.76 -1.99 -0.89
C ILE A 14 -9.04 -2.79 -0.64
N ASN A 15 -8.97 -3.80 0.21
CA ASN A 15 -10.10 -4.57 0.67
C ASN A 15 -10.25 -4.49 2.19
N ARG A 16 -11.47 -4.71 2.68
CA ARG A 16 -11.72 -4.76 4.11
C ARG A 16 -10.90 -5.87 4.76
N GLU A 17 -10.37 -5.59 5.95
CA GLU A 17 -9.71 -6.59 6.78
C GLU A 17 -10.77 -7.48 7.45
N VAL A 18 -10.78 -8.74 7.06
CA VAL A 18 -11.67 -9.78 7.62
C VAL A 18 -10.87 -11.04 7.98
N GLY A 19 -9.58 -10.88 8.27
CA GLY A 19 -8.63 -11.95 8.48
C GLY A 19 -7.86 -12.31 7.21
N TYR A 20 -7.59 -13.59 7.00
CA TYR A 20 -6.81 -14.02 5.84
C TYR A 20 -7.67 -14.13 4.58
N VAL A 21 -7.80 -13.02 3.86
CA VAL A 21 -8.54 -12.97 2.58
C VAL A 21 -7.72 -13.65 1.49
N ILE A 22 -8.22 -14.78 1.00
CA ILE A 22 -7.56 -15.56 -0.06
C ILE A 22 -8.52 -16.00 -1.17
N ARG A 23 -9.83 -15.95 -0.95
CA ARG A 23 -10.82 -16.25 -1.97
C ARG A 23 -11.45 -14.95 -2.48
N LYS A 24 -11.70 -14.88 -3.78
CA LYS A 24 -12.32 -13.71 -4.41
C LYS A 24 -13.70 -13.36 -3.84
N GLU A 25 -14.45 -14.38 -3.38
CA GLU A 25 -15.76 -14.25 -2.77
C GLU A 25 -15.73 -13.49 -1.42
N ASP A 26 -14.58 -13.50 -0.74
CA ASP A 26 -14.39 -12.84 0.54
C ASP A 26 -13.89 -11.40 0.39
N VAL A 27 -13.53 -10.98 -0.83
CA VAL A 27 -13.02 -9.63 -1.09
C VAL A 27 -14.16 -8.61 -1.08
N GLN A 28 -14.05 -7.63 -0.20
CA GLN A 28 -14.91 -6.46 -0.17
C GLN A 28 -14.03 -5.21 -0.34
N PHE A 29 -14.11 -4.59 -1.50
CA PHE A 29 -13.33 -3.37 -1.75
C PHE A 29 -13.73 -2.24 -0.81
N VAL A 30 -12.72 -1.51 -0.33
CA VAL A 30 -12.93 -0.33 0.53
C VAL A 30 -13.57 0.78 -0.30
N PRO A 31 -14.64 1.43 0.18
CA PRO A 31 -15.27 2.53 -0.53
C PRO A 31 -14.28 3.63 -0.90
N GLY A 32 -14.30 4.04 -2.16
CA GLY A 32 -13.43 5.10 -2.67
C GLY A 32 -12.09 4.61 -3.26
N ILE A 33 -11.72 3.32 -3.13
CA ILE A 33 -10.40 2.83 -3.60
C ILE A 33 -10.20 3.06 -5.11
N PHE A 34 -11.19 2.77 -5.92
CA PHE A 34 -11.08 2.97 -7.37
C PHE A 34 -10.99 4.45 -7.75
N SER A 35 -11.73 5.34 -7.05
CA SER A 35 -11.66 6.78 -7.25
C SER A 35 -10.27 7.32 -6.92
N LEU A 36 -9.76 6.99 -5.73
CA LEU A 36 -8.42 7.36 -5.30
C LEU A 36 -7.36 6.94 -6.32
N CYS A 37 -7.40 5.68 -6.77
CA CYS A 37 -6.44 5.16 -7.74
C CYS A 37 -6.51 5.89 -9.09
N ARG A 38 -7.72 6.17 -9.61
CA ARG A 38 -7.89 6.94 -10.84
C ARG A 38 -7.34 8.36 -10.70
N THR A 39 -7.61 9.01 -9.58
CA THR A 39 -7.11 10.35 -9.29
C THR A 39 -5.59 10.35 -9.17
N ALA A 40 -4.99 9.42 -8.43
CA ALA A 40 -3.55 9.31 -8.33
C ALA A 40 -2.88 9.10 -9.70
N LYS A 41 -3.44 8.23 -10.56
CA LYS A 41 -2.94 8.05 -11.94
C LYS A 41 -3.04 9.33 -12.76
N ARG A 42 -4.14 10.08 -12.67
CA ARG A 42 -4.32 11.36 -13.36
C ARG A 42 -3.30 12.41 -12.90
N LEU A 43 -2.92 12.39 -11.63
CA LEU A 43 -1.90 13.25 -11.03
C LEU A 43 -0.47 12.76 -11.28
N GLY A 44 -0.29 11.71 -12.07
CA GLY A 44 1.03 11.20 -12.47
C GLY A 44 1.70 10.25 -11.47
N TYR A 45 0.98 9.79 -10.45
CA TYR A 45 1.51 8.78 -9.53
C TYR A 45 1.56 7.39 -10.20
N ARG A 46 2.64 6.65 -9.94
CA ARG A 46 2.65 5.20 -10.08
C ARG A 46 1.84 4.58 -8.95
N LEU A 47 1.18 3.46 -9.21
CA LEU A 47 0.42 2.72 -8.20
C LEU A 47 1.15 1.43 -7.85
N ALA A 48 1.49 1.26 -6.59
CA ALA A 48 2.14 0.04 -6.12
C ALA A 48 1.45 -0.51 -4.86
N ILE A 49 1.23 -1.82 -4.83
CA ILE A 49 0.75 -2.53 -3.64
C ILE A 49 1.97 -3.02 -2.84
N VAL A 50 1.95 -2.82 -1.52
CA VAL A 50 2.96 -3.30 -0.58
C VAL A 50 2.29 -3.95 0.62
N THR A 51 2.30 -5.28 0.71
CA THR A 51 1.47 -6.01 1.67
C THR A 51 2.22 -7.11 2.44
N ASN A 52 1.96 -7.22 3.74
CA ASN A 52 2.42 -8.34 4.55
C ASN A 52 1.44 -9.52 4.41
N GLN A 53 1.93 -10.64 3.90
CA GLN A 53 1.13 -11.84 3.67
C GLN A 53 1.59 -13.01 4.57
N SER A 54 1.53 -12.78 5.87
CA SER A 54 2.00 -13.75 6.87
C SER A 54 1.20 -15.05 6.94
N GLY A 55 0.04 -15.13 6.30
CA GLY A 55 -0.71 -16.36 6.12
C GLY A 55 0.08 -17.42 5.36
N ILE A 56 0.94 -17.01 4.41
CA ILE A 56 1.88 -17.89 3.69
C ILE A 56 2.88 -18.47 4.69
N ALA A 57 3.51 -17.64 5.50
CA ALA A 57 4.43 -18.11 6.54
C ALA A 57 3.79 -19.10 7.51
N ARG A 58 2.52 -18.90 7.82
CA ARG A 58 1.75 -19.76 8.76
C ARG A 58 1.20 -21.04 8.11
N GLY A 59 1.38 -21.21 6.79
CA GLY A 59 0.84 -22.36 6.05
C GLY A 59 -0.67 -22.35 5.88
N LEU A 60 -1.32 -21.20 6.00
CA LEU A 60 -2.77 -21.05 5.84
C LEU A 60 -3.19 -21.02 4.36
N TYR A 61 -2.29 -20.58 3.50
CA TYR A 61 -2.42 -20.59 2.05
C TYR A 61 -1.02 -20.50 1.41
N THR A 62 -0.93 -20.82 0.15
CA THR A 62 0.34 -20.82 -0.60
C THR A 62 0.58 -19.49 -1.32
N GLU A 63 1.82 -19.26 -1.78
CA GLU A 63 2.10 -18.14 -2.68
C GLU A 63 1.30 -18.25 -3.98
N ALA A 64 1.05 -19.46 -4.48
CA ALA A 64 0.23 -19.67 -5.67
C ALA A 64 -1.23 -19.19 -5.47
N ASP A 65 -1.82 -19.49 -4.30
CA ASP A 65 -3.15 -18.99 -3.95
C ASP A 65 -3.18 -17.46 -3.87
N TYR A 66 -2.16 -16.87 -3.23
CA TYR A 66 -2.00 -15.41 -3.17
C TYR A 66 -1.91 -14.80 -4.57
N HIS A 67 -1.06 -15.34 -5.45
CA HIS A 67 -0.91 -14.82 -6.80
C HIS A 67 -2.18 -14.95 -7.63
N ALA A 68 -2.93 -16.05 -7.48
CA ALA A 68 -4.22 -16.23 -8.14
C ALA A 68 -5.24 -15.15 -7.72
N LEU A 69 -5.33 -14.85 -6.41
CA LEU A 69 -6.17 -13.77 -5.89
C LEU A 69 -5.72 -12.41 -6.44
N MET A 70 -4.41 -12.12 -6.42
CA MET A 70 -3.89 -10.84 -6.89
C MET A 70 -4.11 -10.63 -8.39
N GLU A 71 -4.04 -11.68 -9.21
CA GLU A 71 -4.35 -11.55 -10.63
C GLU A 71 -5.84 -11.27 -10.86
N TRP A 72 -6.73 -11.92 -10.11
CA TRP A 72 -8.15 -11.58 -10.14
C TRP A 72 -8.39 -10.11 -9.70
N MET A 73 -7.75 -9.64 -8.61
CA MET A 73 -7.86 -8.25 -8.16
C MET A 73 -7.36 -7.27 -9.23
N ARG A 74 -6.24 -7.57 -9.90
CA ARG A 74 -5.73 -6.75 -11.02
C ARG A 74 -6.76 -6.62 -12.13
N GLU A 75 -7.47 -7.69 -12.44
CA GLU A 75 -8.51 -7.67 -13.47
C GLU A 75 -9.71 -6.81 -13.05
N GLU A 76 -10.16 -6.91 -11.79
CA GLU A 76 -11.22 -6.04 -11.27
C GLU A 76 -10.82 -4.55 -11.36
N PHE A 77 -9.57 -4.23 -10.99
CA PHE A 77 -9.06 -2.86 -11.13
C PHE A 77 -8.97 -2.40 -12.59
N ARG A 78 -8.59 -3.29 -13.53
CA ARG A 78 -8.58 -2.96 -14.97
C ARG A 78 -9.97 -2.62 -15.48
N ARG A 79 -11.01 -3.32 -15.04
CA ARG A 79 -12.42 -2.99 -15.37
C ARG A 79 -12.80 -1.59 -14.90
N GLU A 80 -12.23 -1.17 -13.78
CA GLU A 80 -12.36 0.18 -13.22
C GLU A 80 -11.36 1.20 -13.83
N ARG A 81 -10.67 0.83 -14.91
CA ARG A 81 -9.66 1.64 -15.62
C ARG A 81 -8.45 2.01 -14.75
N VAL A 82 -8.07 1.14 -13.84
CA VAL A 82 -6.89 1.26 -12.99
C VAL A 82 -5.91 0.14 -13.30
N VAL A 83 -4.63 0.49 -13.44
CA VAL A 83 -3.55 -0.48 -13.62
C VAL A 83 -2.50 -0.23 -12.56
N PHE A 84 -2.18 -1.25 -11.78
CA PHE A 84 -1.05 -1.23 -10.86
C PHE A 84 0.26 -1.39 -11.62
N ASP A 85 1.24 -0.55 -11.29
CA ASP A 85 2.59 -0.58 -11.86
C ASP A 85 3.46 -1.64 -11.17
N GLY A 86 3.19 -1.96 -9.88
CA GLY A 86 3.89 -2.99 -9.14
C GLY A 86 3.04 -3.61 -8.02
N ILE A 87 3.36 -4.85 -7.66
CA ILE A 87 2.75 -5.55 -6.52
C ILE A 87 3.87 -6.27 -5.77
N TYR A 88 4.07 -5.91 -4.51
CA TYR A 88 5.12 -6.41 -3.64
C TYR A 88 4.50 -7.00 -2.38
N HIS A 89 4.92 -8.19 -2.02
CA HIS A 89 4.45 -8.84 -0.81
C HIS A 89 5.61 -9.43 0.00
N SER A 90 5.37 -9.55 1.30
CA SER A 90 6.25 -10.26 2.21
C SER A 90 5.55 -11.50 2.74
N PRO A 91 6.02 -12.70 2.39
CA PRO A 91 5.46 -13.95 2.90
C PRO A 91 6.02 -14.33 4.28
N TYR A 92 6.94 -13.54 4.84
CA TYR A 92 7.75 -13.89 6.01
C TYR A 92 7.08 -13.55 7.33
N HIS A 93 7.41 -14.35 8.37
CA HIS A 93 7.08 -14.04 9.76
C HIS A 93 8.15 -14.59 10.71
N PRO A 94 8.77 -13.76 11.59
CA PRO A 94 9.93 -14.17 12.39
C PRO A 94 9.59 -15.23 13.44
N VAL A 95 8.38 -15.21 13.97
CA VAL A 95 7.97 -16.12 15.08
C VAL A 95 7.10 -17.26 14.56
N HIS A 96 6.06 -16.96 13.80
CA HIS A 96 5.02 -17.93 13.42
C HIS A 96 5.23 -18.54 12.03
N GLY A 97 6.38 -18.33 11.40
CA GLY A 97 6.70 -18.89 10.09
C GLY A 97 7.05 -20.39 10.16
N ILE A 98 6.84 -21.07 9.03
CA ILE A 98 7.21 -22.46 8.79
C ILE A 98 8.30 -22.51 7.71
N GLY A 99 9.32 -23.36 7.90
CA GLY A 99 10.37 -23.60 6.93
C GLY A 99 11.09 -22.30 6.52
N GLN A 100 11.24 -22.09 5.23
CA GLN A 100 11.95 -20.93 4.64
C GLN A 100 11.29 -19.57 4.97
N TYR A 101 10.02 -19.54 5.32
CA TYR A 101 9.29 -18.32 5.64
C TYR A 101 9.44 -17.90 7.11
N LYS A 102 10.03 -18.74 7.97
CA LYS A 102 10.31 -18.39 9.37
C LYS A 102 11.61 -17.61 9.47
N ARG A 103 11.54 -16.34 9.19
CA ARG A 103 12.69 -15.43 9.34
C ARG A 103 12.25 -13.98 9.46
N ASP A 104 13.08 -13.16 10.06
CA ASP A 104 13.01 -11.73 9.93
C ASP A 104 13.51 -11.33 8.53
N HIS A 105 12.81 -10.42 7.88
CA HIS A 105 13.13 -10.00 6.53
C HIS A 105 12.78 -8.52 6.33
N GLU A 106 13.64 -7.78 5.67
CA GLU A 106 13.44 -6.34 5.44
C GLU A 106 12.18 -6.00 4.61
N ASP A 107 11.71 -6.95 3.78
CA ASP A 107 10.45 -6.79 3.04
C ASP A 107 9.22 -6.79 3.95
N ARG A 108 9.34 -7.34 5.16
CA ARG A 108 8.22 -7.33 6.08
C ARG A 108 8.10 -5.98 6.77
N LYS A 109 6.98 -5.28 6.55
CA LYS A 109 6.65 -4.07 7.32
C LYS A 109 6.63 -4.41 8.83
N PRO A 110 7.33 -3.62 9.68
CA PRO A 110 7.75 -2.23 9.49
C PRO A 110 9.06 -2.02 8.71
N GLY A 111 9.71 -3.06 8.20
CA GLY A 111 10.86 -2.91 7.30
C GLY A 111 10.48 -2.22 5.97
N PRO A 112 11.36 -1.39 5.40
CA PRO A 112 11.11 -0.65 4.17
C PRO A 112 11.46 -1.43 2.89
N GLY A 113 11.82 -2.72 2.97
CA GLY A 113 12.37 -3.49 1.84
C GLY A 113 11.48 -3.50 0.62
N MET A 114 10.16 -3.72 0.77
CA MET A 114 9.21 -3.67 -0.35
C MET A 114 9.18 -2.29 -1.03
N LEU A 115 9.23 -1.20 -0.26
CA LEU A 115 9.25 0.17 -0.79
C LEU A 115 10.53 0.44 -1.59
N ARG A 116 11.69 0.02 -1.07
CA ARG A 116 12.98 0.17 -1.75
C ARG A 116 13.04 -0.66 -3.03
N ARG A 117 12.53 -1.89 -3.00
CA ARG A 117 12.44 -2.74 -4.17
C ARG A 117 11.55 -2.13 -5.24
N ALA A 118 10.36 -1.62 -4.85
CA ALA A 118 9.49 -0.91 -5.77
C ALA A 118 10.15 0.34 -6.37
N ALA A 119 10.89 1.10 -5.55
CA ALA A 119 11.62 2.28 -6.02
C ALA A 119 12.67 1.92 -7.07
N HIS A 120 13.42 0.85 -6.86
CA HIS A 120 14.38 0.33 -7.82
C HIS A 120 13.70 -0.10 -9.12
N ASP A 121 12.69 -0.97 -9.03
CA ASP A 121 12.06 -1.61 -10.19
C ASP A 121 11.25 -0.63 -11.06
N LEU A 122 10.66 0.39 -10.45
CA LEU A 122 9.79 1.37 -11.10
C LEU A 122 10.45 2.75 -11.27
N HIS A 123 11.73 2.89 -10.90
CA HIS A 123 12.49 4.15 -10.94
C HIS A 123 11.78 5.29 -10.20
N LEU A 124 11.43 5.05 -8.91
CA LEU A 124 10.67 6.00 -8.09
C LEU A 124 11.58 6.82 -7.18
N ASN A 125 11.17 8.07 -6.96
CA ASN A 125 11.65 8.88 -5.84
C ASN A 125 10.73 8.64 -4.62
N LEU A 126 11.26 7.97 -3.60
CA LEU A 126 10.49 7.72 -2.36
C LEU A 126 10.18 9.03 -1.61
N ALA A 127 11.08 10.03 -1.69
CA ALA A 127 10.86 11.33 -1.03
C ALA A 127 9.72 12.16 -1.63
N ASP A 128 9.23 11.80 -2.83
CA ASP A 128 8.06 12.39 -3.48
C ASP A 128 6.85 11.47 -3.43
N SER A 129 7.00 10.30 -2.84
CA SER A 129 5.98 9.25 -2.81
C SER A 129 5.22 9.25 -1.48
N VAL A 130 4.01 8.72 -1.52
CA VAL A 130 3.13 8.64 -0.34
C VAL A 130 2.61 7.21 -0.14
N MET A 131 2.19 6.88 1.07
CA MET A 131 1.64 5.57 1.41
C MET A 131 0.32 5.69 2.15
N VAL A 132 -0.61 4.78 1.86
CA VAL A 132 -1.81 4.55 2.65
C VAL A 132 -1.72 3.15 3.26
N GLY A 133 -1.80 3.08 4.57
CA GLY A 133 -1.86 1.85 5.35
C GLY A 133 -2.92 1.92 6.43
N ASP A 134 -3.24 0.81 7.03
CA ASP A 134 -4.20 0.72 8.13
C ASP A 134 -3.55 0.31 9.47
N GLN A 135 -2.24 -0.02 9.46
CA GLN A 135 -1.46 -0.46 10.61
C GLN A 135 -0.28 0.48 10.89
N CYS A 136 0.14 0.55 12.17
CA CYS A 136 1.36 1.29 12.52
C CYS A 136 2.62 0.74 11.83
N THR A 137 2.60 -0.53 11.42
CA THR A 137 3.70 -1.11 10.64
C THR A 137 3.84 -0.49 9.26
N ASP A 138 2.74 -0.01 8.67
CA ASP A 138 2.74 0.71 7.39
C ASP A 138 3.39 2.07 7.55
N ILE A 139 2.97 2.80 8.60
CA ILE A 139 3.52 4.11 8.93
C ILE A 139 5.02 4.02 9.23
N ALA A 140 5.42 3.02 10.01
CA ALA A 140 6.82 2.80 10.33
C ALA A 140 7.65 2.45 9.07
N ALA A 141 7.12 1.59 8.17
CA ALA A 141 7.78 1.27 6.92
C ALA A 141 7.92 2.49 6.00
N ALA A 142 6.87 3.32 5.89
CA ALA A 142 6.89 4.55 5.11
C ALA A 142 7.95 5.53 5.62
N ASN A 143 8.01 5.77 6.93
CA ASN A 143 9.02 6.64 7.55
C ASN A 143 10.43 6.07 7.37
N ALA A 144 10.64 4.77 7.59
CA ALA A 144 11.93 4.11 7.40
C ALA A 144 12.38 4.08 5.93
N GLY A 145 11.42 4.10 5.00
CA GLY A 145 11.65 4.21 3.56
C GLY A 145 11.95 5.63 3.09
N GLY A 146 11.73 6.64 3.94
CA GLY A 146 11.90 8.04 3.59
C GLY A 146 10.80 8.59 2.67
N LEU A 147 9.57 8.06 2.79
CA LEU A 147 8.45 8.58 2.04
C LEU A 147 8.09 10.00 2.51
N ARG A 148 7.60 10.80 1.56
CA ARG A 148 7.17 12.18 1.82
C ARG A 148 6.06 12.24 2.86
N HIS A 149 5.08 11.34 2.76
CA HIS A 149 3.95 11.30 3.67
C HIS A 149 3.34 9.91 3.79
N ALA A 150 2.68 9.64 4.90
CA ALA A 150 1.91 8.44 5.13
C ALA A 150 0.51 8.77 5.67
N PHE A 151 -0.48 8.00 5.25
CA PHE A 151 -1.85 8.07 5.74
C PHE A 151 -2.18 6.80 6.51
N LEU A 152 -2.68 6.97 7.73
CA LEU A 152 -3.22 5.90 8.54
C LEU A 152 -4.74 5.88 8.37
N LEU A 153 -5.24 4.95 7.55
CA LEU A 153 -6.67 4.75 7.33
C LEU A 153 -7.27 3.99 8.52
N ARG A 154 -8.07 4.66 9.31
CA ARG A 154 -8.68 4.10 10.51
C ARG A 154 -10.14 4.52 10.63
N GLY A 155 -10.90 3.70 11.36
CA GLY A 155 -12.18 4.13 11.90
C GLY A 155 -11.99 5.19 13.01
N LYS A 156 -12.98 5.32 13.89
CA LYS A 156 -12.99 6.33 14.96
C LYS A 156 -12.04 6.03 16.14
N GLU A 157 -11.31 4.93 16.10
CA GLU A 157 -10.37 4.55 17.18
C GLU A 157 -9.08 5.35 17.07
N GLU A 158 -8.68 6.02 18.16
CA GLU A 158 -7.40 6.70 18.26
C GLU A 158 -6.27 5.66 18.44
N ILE A 159 -5.46 5.49 17.42
CA ILE A 159 -4.23 4.72 17.50
C ILE A 159 -3.05 5.65 17.24
N HIS A 160 -2.17 5.76 18.20
CA HIS A 160 -0.94 6.54 18.08
C HIS A 160 0.16 5.70 17.46
N CYS A 161 0.48 5.96 16.19
CA CYS A 161 1.67 5.45 15.54
C CYS A 161 2.80 6.49 15.65
N GLY A 162 4.03 6.03 15.87
CA GLY A 162 5.19 6.89 15.76
C GLY A 162 5.46 7.33 14.31
N GLY A 163 6.13 8.47 14.14
CA GLY A 163 6.55 8.97 12.83
C GLY A 163 5.53 9.92 12.18
N ILE A 164 5.91 10.45 11.00
CA ILE A 164 5.11 11.44 10.26
C ILE A 164 3.95 10.73 9.56
N HIS A 165 2.73 11.11 9.89
CA HIS A 165 1.53 10.60 9.23
C HIS A 165 0.31 11.50 9.49
N THR A 166 -0.73 11.32 8.67
CA THR A 166 -2.07 11.86 8.90
C THR A 166 -3.05 10.70 9.09
N ALA A 167 -3.80 10.73 10.19
CA ALA A 167 -4.91 9.80 10.38
C ALA A 167 -6.11 10.28 9.56
N VAL A 168 -6.71 9.36 8.80
CA VAL A 168 -7.89 9.61 7.96
C VAL A 168 -8.95 8.56 8.21
N THR A 169 -10.21 8.92 8.02
CA THR A 169 -11.35 8.02 8.21
C THR A 169 -11.88 7.44 6.91
N SER A 170 -11.43 7.99 5.78
CA SER A 170 -11.86 7.57 4.44
C SER A 170 -10.75 7.78 3.40
N LEU A 171 -10.80 7.01 2.32
CA LEU A 171 -9.94 7.21 1.16
C LEU A 171 -10.24 8.52 0.41
N ALA A 172 -11.44 9.08 0.57
CA ALA A 172 -11.80 10.38 0.00
C ALA A 172 -10.96 11.53 0.60
N GLU A 173 -10.59 11.45 1.88
CA GLU A 173 -9.69 12.42 2.50
C GLU A 173 -8.28 12.36 1.91
N VAL A 174 -7.78 11.15 1.63
CA VAL A 174 -6.49 10.96 0.93
C VAL A 174 -6.56 11.53 -0.47
N GLU A 175 -7.65 11.25 -1.20
CA GLU A 175 -7.87 11.75 -2.56
C GLU A 175 -7.88 13.29 -2.59
N ALA A 176 -8.58 13.92 -1.65
CA ALA A 176 -8.63 15.38 -1.53
C ALA A 176 -7.24 15.98 -1.24
N TRP A 177 -6.48 15.34 -0.35
CA TRP A 177 -5.12 15.75 -0.06
C TRP A 177 -4.20 15.68 -1.28
N LEU A 178 -4.26 14.60 -2.06
CA LEU A 178 -3.45 14.47 -3.29
C LEU A 178 -3.76 15.58 -4.30
N ILE A 179 -5.03 15.97 -4.43
CA ILE A 179 -5.45 17.05 -5.34
C ILE A 179 -4.92 18.41 -4.86
N GLN A 180 -5.03 18.69 -3.57
CA GLN A 180 -4.55 19.95 -2.99
C GLN A 180 -3.03 20.06 -3.10
N ASP A 181 -2.30 19.01 -2.75
CA ASP A 181 -0.85 18.93 -2.83
C ASP A 181 -0.31 19.21 -4.24
N GLU A 182 -0.95 18.68 -5.27
CA GLU A 182 -0.61 18.94 -6.67
C GLU A 182 -0.79 20.41 -7.04
N GLN A 183 -1.84 21.06 -6.53
CA GLN A 183 -2.10 22.47 -6.78
C GLN A 183 -1.03 23.37 -6.14
N GLU A 184 -0.61 23.03 -4.91
CA GLU A 184 0.45 23.74 -4.19
C GLU A 184 1.79 23.62 -4.91
N MET A 185 2.19 22.39 -5.30
CA MET A 185 3.43 22.15 -6.05
C MET A 185 3.45 22.87 -7.40
N SER A 186 2.31 22.92 -8.09
CA SER A 186 2.18 23.60 -9.37
C SER A 186 2.25 25.13 -9.24
N SER A 187 1.87 25.69 -8.11
CA SER A 187 1.93 27.13 -7.84
C SER A 187 3.36 27.60 -7.49
N ASP A 188 4.12 26.78 -6.76
CA ASP A 188 5.50 27.09 -6.39
C ASP A 188 6.47 27.01 -7.59
N SER A 189 6.20 26.11 -8.55
CA SER A 189 7.00 25.97 -9.78
C SER A 189 6.86 27.15 -10.76
N ARG A 190 5.91 28.06 -10.51
CA ARG A 190 5.65 29.26 -11.34
C ARG A 190 6.21 30.55 -10.76
N ARG A 191 6.82 30.48 -9.58
CA ARG A 191 7.49 31.61 -8.93
C ARG A 191 8.99 31.54 -9.14
#